data_bae94afbb1d46baa3c58b3a2fff579c0
#
_entry.id   bae94afbb1d46baa3c58b3a2fff579c0
#
_cell.length_a   1.000
_cell.length_b   1.000
_cell.length_c   1.000
_cell.angle_alpha   90.00
_cell.angle_beta   90.00
_cell.angle_gamma   90.00
#
_symmetry.space_group_name_H-M   'P 1'
#
loop_
_entity.id
_entity.type
_entity.pdbx_description
1 polymer ?
#
loop_
_entity_poly.entity_id
_entity_poly.type
_entity_poly.pdbx_seq_one_letter_code
_entity_poly.pdbx_strand_id
1 'polypeptide(L)'
;MFQALRVRWQRWVNRRIPRTDKQVFSQRNIFILPTGAGVVFGVLLLIMLITGINYQNSLIYLLTFLLGAIMVAAMHQTHRNLAGLELTLVKTGEGFAGDSLPFHFRAVSGKHDAVAISLCSDGHTLDQQHVPARQAADMTIALACHQRGYFRPDRIRVETRFPFGLLKAWSWVRPVSCAIVYPRPVPAPEAPSTVTDGDDQSSARSVEGNDHADMRPWREGDPSQRVLWKRYARSGQMVIADWEGEQGSPHWLDFHAFPGVDMDLRLSYLTAQVLERGRSGAPFGLNLPGQMIEPDTGPAHVARCLKSLAVLGIEKPRDDSSAPFGTRQTGTTQEFAVGESG
;
A
#
# COMPACT_ATOMS: atom_id res chain seq x y z
N MET A 1 28.31 8.34 -19.23
CA MET A 1 28.02 9.77 -19.25
C MET A 1 26.56 10.09 -18.90
N PHE A 2 25.58 9.42 -19.47
CA PHE A 2 24.14 9.65 -19.19
C PHE A 2 23.71 9.36 -17.76
N GLN A 3 24.29 8.38 -17.07
CA GLN A 3 23.97 8.08 -15.67
C GLN A 3 24.40 9.21 -14.71
N ALA A 4 25.56 9.78 -14.90
CA ALA A 4 26.05 10.89 -14.07
C ALA A 4 25.19 12.16 -14.21
N LEU A 5 24.75 12.46 -15.43
CA LEU A 5 23.80 13.56 -15.70
C LEU A 5 22.44 13.31 -15.03
N ARG A 6 21.95 12.07 -15.09
CA ARG A 6 20.69 11.67 -14.45
C ARG A 6 20.78 11.81 -12.92
N VAL A 7 21.89 11.40 -12.32
CA VAL A 7 22.11 11.51 -10.86
C VAL A 7 22.22 13.00 -10.44
N ARG A 8 22.92 13.84 -11.20
CA ARG A 8 23.02 15.28 -10.91
C ARG A 8 21.66 15.97 -11.02
N TRP A 9 20.91 15.65 -12.07
CA TRP A 9 19.55 16.16 -12.26
C TRP A 9 18.60 15.72 -11.14
N GLN A 10 18.69 14.46 -10.71
CA GLN A 10 17.93 13.93 -9.59
C GLN A 10 18.26 14.63 -8.26
N ARG A 11 19.54 14.88 -7.97
CA ARG A 11 19.96 15.66 -6.78
C ARG A 11 19.43 17.09 -6.82
N TRP A 12 19.50 17.72 -7.97
CA TRP A 12 19.00 19.09 -8.14
C TRP A 12 17.48 19.16 -7.91
N VAL A 13 16.72 18.24 -8.47
CA VAL A 13 15.26 18.15 -8.26
C VAL A 13 14.94 17.84 -6.79
N ASN A 14 15.66 16.94 -6.15
CA ASN A 14 15.44 16.58 -4.75
C ASN A 14 15.68 17.75 -3.78
N ARG A 15 16.63 18.61 -4.07
CA ARG A 15 16.86 19.85 -3.30
C ARG A 15 15.71 20.85 -3.46
N ARG A 16 15.06 20.84 -4.61
CA ARG A 16 14.02 21.82 -4.95
C ARG A 16 12.64 21.38 -4.48
N ILE A 17 12.43 20.08 -4.32
CA ILE A 17 11.17 19.47 -3.88
C ILE A 17 11.46 18.56 -2.69
N PRO A 18 11.45 19.10 -1.46
CA PRO A 18 11.64 18.29 -0.25
C PRO A 18 10.49 17.28 -0.10
N ARG A 19 10.74 16.23 0.66
CA ARG A 19 9.67 15.29 1.04
C ARG A 19 8.70 15.97 2.00
N THR A 20 7.44 15.93 1.69
CA THR A 20 6.37 16.46 2.55
C THR A 20 5.03 15.83 2.16
N ASP A 21 4.18 15.60 3.14
CA ASP A 21 2.81 15.15 2.91
C ASP A 21 1.88 16.29 2.48
N LYS A 22 2.33 17.53 2.67
CA LYS A 22 1.62 18.75 2.26
C LYS A 22 2.50 19.56 1.32
N GLN A 23 2.12 19.65 0.06
CA GLN A 23 2.84 20.38 -0.97
C GLN A 23 2.00 21.52 -1.51
N VAL A 24 2.56 22.74 -1.49
CA VAL A 24 1.99 23.92 -2.15
C VAL A 24 2.76 24.18 -3.44
N PHE A 25 2.04 24.30 -4.56
CA PHE A 25 2.64 24.57 -5.85
C PHE A 25 2.84 26.07 -6.05
N SER A 26 4.09 26.46 -6.26
CA SER A 26 4.51 27.84 -6.46
C SER A 26 5.34 27.96 -7.74
N GLN A 27 5.62 29.19 -8.16
CA GLN A 27 6.43 29.43 -9.36
C GLN A 27 7.80 28.72 -9.38
N ARG A 28 8.33 28.40 -8.19
CA ARG A 28 9.66 27.78 -8.05
C ARG A 28 9.67 26.28 -8.33
N ASN A 29 8.55 25.60 -8.18
CA ASN A 29 8.44 24.14 -8.30
C ASN A 29 7.51 23.68 -9.46
N ILE A 30 6.99 24.61 -10.28
CA ILE A 30 6.21 24.30 -11.46
C ILE A 30 7.11 24.35 -12.69
N PHE A 31 7.04 23.32 -13.50
CA PHE A 31 7.75 23.20 -14.77
C PHE A 31 6.73 23.28 -15.92
N ILE A 32 7.07 23.99 -16.98
CA ILE A 32 6.23 24.10 -18.17
C ILE A 32 7.03 23.66 -19.38
N LEU A 33 6.43 22.81 -20.19
CA LEU A 33 6.98 22.37 -21.46
C LEU A 33 5.89 22.36 -22.53
N PRO A 34 6.23 22.65 -23.80
CA PRO A 34 5.31 22.45 -24.90
C PRO A 34 5.00 20.96 -25.07
N THR A 35 3.75 20.64 -25.36
CA THR A 35 3.34 19.30 -25.79
C THR A 35 3.71 19.08 -27.26
N GLY A 36 3.53 17.87 -27.78
CA GLY A 36 3.69 17.63 -29.23
C GLY A 36 2.83 18.57 -30.06
N ALA A 37 1.56 18.78 -29.67
CA ALA A 37 0.68 19.75 -30.33
C ALA A 37 1.21 21.20 -30.20
N GLY A 38 1.77 21.56 -29.05
CA GLY A 38 2.37 22.87 -28.84
C GLY A 38 3.60 23.11 -29.70
N VAL A 39 4.45 22.09 -29.91
CA VAL A 39 5.61 22.17 -30.80
C VAL A 39 5.14 22.37 -32.27
N VAL A 40 4.18 21.55 -32.73
CA VAL A 40 3.61 21.68 -34.07
C VAL A 40 3.01 23.07 -34.27
N PHE A 41 2.26 23.57 -33.28
CA PHE A 41 1.70 24.92 -33.32
C PHE A 41 2.78 26.00 -33.39
N GLY A 42 3.87 25.87 -32.62
CA GLY A 42 5.00 26.78 -32.67
C GLY A 42 5.71 26.79 -34.05
N VAL A 43 5.90 25.59 -34.62
CA VAL A 43 6.47 25.47 -35.98
C VAL A 43 5.55 26.12 -37.02
N LEU A 44 4.22 25.93 -36.92
CA LEU A 44 3.25 26.57 -37.77
C LEU A 44 3.35 28.12 -37.72
N LEU A 45 3.43 28.66 -36.47
CA LEU A 45 3.61 30.11 -36.29
C LEU A 45 4.90 30.61 -36.93
N LEU A 46 5.99 29.85 -36.83
CA LEU A 46 7.26 30.21 -37.47
C LEU A 46 7.14 30.23 -39.00
N ILE A 47 6.52 29.22 -39.59
CA ILE A 47 6.27 29.14 -41.03
C ILE A 47 5.40 30.33 -41.47
N MET A 48 4.33 30.62 -40.75
CA MET A 48 3.45 31.78 -41.07
C MET A 48 4.22 33.09 -40.97
N LEU A 49 5.09 33.25 -39.97
CA LEU A 49 5.91 34.45 -39.83
C LEU A 49 6.85 34.63 -41.04
N ILE A 50 7.58 33.57 -41.43
CA ILE A 50 8.48 33.58 -42.58
C ILE A 50 7.70 33.88 -43.85
N THR A 51 6.52 33.29 -44.02
CA THR A 51 5.63 33.56 -45.17
C THR A 51 5.18 35.03 -45.21
N GLY A 52 4.79 35.55 -44.02
CA GLY A 52 4.41 36.97 -43.91
C GLY A 52 5.55 37.93 -44.29
N ILE A 53 6.78 37.62 -43.89
CA ILE A 53 7.98 38.41 -44.25
C ILE A 53 8.22 38.34 -45.76
N ASN A 54 8.15 37.13 -46.35
CA ASN A 54 8.45 36.95 -47.78
C ASN A 54 7.42 37.66 -48.68
N TYR A 55 6.14 37.52 -48.38
CA TYR A 55 5.06 38.10 -49.16
C TYR A 55 4.64 39.50 -48.70
N GLN A 56 5.24 40.05 -47.67
CA GLN A 56 4.93 41.37 -47.09
C GLN A 56 3.42 41.60 -46.84
N ASN A 57 2.72 40.52 -46.49
CA ASN A 57 1.27 40.53 -46.33
C ASN A 57 0.88 40.84 -44.87
N SER A 58 0.22 41.98 -44.68
CA SER A 58 -0.20 42.48 -43.37
C SER A 58 -1.20 41.58 -42.64
N LEU A 59 -2.05 40.85 -43.38
CA LEU A 59 -3.03 39.93 -42.79
C LEU A 59 -2.35 38.68 -42.19
N ILE A 60 -1.29 38.19 -42.87
CA ILE A 60 -0.52 37.06 -42.36
C ILE A 60 0.21 37.45 -41.06
N TYR A 61 0.79 38.63 -41.01
CA TYR A 61 1.41 39.17 -39.77
C TYR A 61 0.36 39.27 -38.66
N LEU A 62 -0.79 39.91 -38.95
CA LEU A 62 -1.84 40.07 -37.95
C LEU A 62 -2.26 38.73 -37.37
N LEU A 63 -2.50 37.73 -38.23
CA LEU A 63 -2.90 36.38 -37.79
C LEU A 63 -1.79 35.69 -36.96
N THR A 64 -0.54 35.81 -37.44
CA THR A 64 0.61 35.20 -36.72
C THR A 64 0.79 35.81 -35.34
N PHE A 65 0.72 37.13 -35.19
CA PHE A 65 0.82 37.80 -33.92
C PHE A 65 -0.36 37.51 -33.02
N LEU A 66 -1.57 37.44 -33.57
CA LEU A 66 -2.78 37.06 -32.80
C LEU A 66 -2.65 35.65 -32.22
N LEU A 67 -2.27 34.67 -33.04
CA LEU A 67 -2.07 33.28 -32.60
C LEU A 67 -0.89 33.17 -31.61
N GLY A 68 0.18 33.95 -31.82
CA GLY A 68 1.29 34.05 -30.88
C GLY A 68 0.86 34.61 -29.54
N ALA A 69 0.04 35.65 -29.53
CA ALA A 69 -0.53 36.21 -28.28
C ALA A 69 -1.41 35.17 -27.54
N ILE A 70 -2.20 34.37 -28.27
CA ILE A 70 -2.99 33.27 -27.70
C ILE A 70 -2.06 32.22 -27.07
N MET A 71 -0.94 31.88 -27.68
CA MET A 71 0.03 30.93 -27.13
C MET A 71 0.66 31.46 -25.83
N VAL A 72 1.02 32.75 -25.78
CA VAL A 72 1.55 33.39 -24.57
C VAL A 72 0.47 33.41 -23.45
N ALA A 73 -0.76 33.77 -23.79
CA ALA A 73 -1.89 33.74 -22.87
C ALA A 73 -2.15 32.32 -22.34
N ALA A 74 -2.09 31.31 -23.20
CA ALA A 74 -2.20 29.90 -22.85
C ALA A 74 -1.10 29.49 -21.86
N MET A 75 0.15 29.91 -22.08
CA MET A 75 1.27 29.64 -21.19
C MET A 75 1.03 30.23 -19.80
N HIS A 76 0.59 31.47 -19.73
CA HIS A 76 0.26 32.13 -18.47
C HIS A 76 -0.90 31.41 -17.75
N GLN A 77 -1.94 31.05 -18.49
CA GLN A 77 -3.11 30.35 -17.95
C GLN A 77 -2.76 28.94 -17.44
N THR A 78 -1.95 28.18 -18.20
CA THR A 78 -1.48 26.84 -17.82
C THR A 78 -0.66 26.91 -16.52
N HIS A 79 0.22 27.91 -16.40
CA HIS A 79 0.97 28.15 -15.16
C HIS A 79 0.06 28.49 -13.99
N ARG A 80 -0.86 29.44 -14.18
CA ARG A 80 -1.78 29.92 -13.15
C ARG A 80 -2.71 28.81 -12.67
N ASN A 81 -3.05 27.87 -13.54
CA ASN A 81 -3.93 26.74 -13.23
C ASN A 81 -3.35 25.81 -12.16
N LEU A 82 -2.02 25.64 -12.12
CA LEU A 82 -1.35 24.80 -11.11
C LEU A 82 -0.82 25.64 -9.94
N ALA A 83 -0.55 26.94 -10.14
CA ALA A 83 0.00 27.82 -9.11
C ALA A 83 -1.02 28.09 -8.01
N GLY A 84 -0.63 27.90 -6.76
CA GLY A 84 -1.49 28.07 -5.59
C GLY A 84 -2.35 26.86 -5.25
N LEU A 85 -2.26 25.76 -5.99
CA LEU A 85 -2.86 24.50 -5.61
C LEU A 85 -2.06 23.90 -4.45
N GLU A 86 -2.76 23.51 -3.40
CA GLU A 86 -2.23 22.76 -2.26
C GLU A 86 -2.68 21.31 -2.38
N LEU A 87 -1.75 20.37 -2.28
CA LEU A 87 -2.04 18.94 -2.28
C LEU A 87 -1.53 18.34 -0.97
N THR A 88 -2.42 17.68 -0.22
CA THR A 88 -2.12 17.05 1.06
C THR A 88 -2.44 15.57 0.97
N LEU A 89 -1.49 14.72 1.35
CA LEU A 89 -1.72 13.29 1.53
C LEU A 89 -2.52 13.10 2.83
N VAL A 90 -3.75 12.61 2.72
CA VAL A 90 -4.67 12.42 3.86
C VAL A 90 -4.52 11.01 4.44
N LYS A 91 -4.47 10.01 3.56
CA LYS A 91 -4.43 8.61 3.98
C LYS A 91 -3.68 7.76 2.96
N THR A 92 -2.89 6.82 3.45
CA THR A 92 -2.28 5.75 2.66
C THR A 92 -3.12 4.49 2.81
N GLY A 93 -3.31 3.75 1.71
CA GLY A 93 -3.97 2.45 1.76
C GLY A 93 -3.10 1.38 2.43
N GLU A 94 -3.74 0.29 2.77
CA GLU A 94 -3.11 -0.95 3.21
C GLU A 94 -3.56 -2.06 2.26
N GLY A 95 -2.71 -3.05 1.96
CA GLY A 95 -3.04 -4.15 1.06
C GLY A 95 -1.89 -5.12 0.91
N PHE A 96 -2.02 -6.09 0.00
CA PHE A 96 -1.07 -7.18 -0.16
C PHE A 96 -0.04 -6.89 -1.26
N ALA A 97 1.12 -7.52 -1.14
CA ALA A 97 2.15 -7.46 -2.18
C ALA A 97 1.62 -8.04 -3.50
N GLY A 98 1.77 -7.27 -4.57
CA GLY A 98 1.20 -7.56 -5.89
C GLY A 98 -0.05 -6.74 -6.22
N ASP A 99 -0.68 -6.13 -5.23
CA ASP A 99 -1.85 -5.28 -5.43
C ASP A 99 -1.47 -3.81 -5.67
N SER A 100 -2.46 -3.02 -6.10
CA SER A 100 -2.34 -1.58 -6.20
C SER A 100 -2.96 -0.92 -4.97
N LEU A 101 -2.16 -0.15 -4.23
CA LEU A 101 -2.59 0.52 -3.01
C LEU A 101 -3.11 1.93 -3.29
N PRO A 102 -4.27 2.31 -2.74
CA PRO A 102 -4.80 3.66 -2.89
C PRO A 102 -4.06 4.65 -1.99
N PHE A 103 -3.67 5.78 -2.58
CA PHE A 103 -3.16 6.96 -1.90
C PHE A 103 -4.18 8.08 -2.06
N HIS A 104 -4.74 8.53 -0.94
CA HIS A 104 -5.79 9.54 -0.90
C HIS A 104 -5.19 10.91 -0.66
N PHE A 105 -5.35 11.78 -1.64
CA PHE A 105 -4.91 13.17 -1.58
C PHE A 105 -6.11 14.09 -1.49
N ARG A 106 -5.95 15.16 -0.75
CA ARG A 106 -6.88 16.30 -0.74
C ARG A 106 -6.23 17.46 -1.44
N ALA A 107 -6.85 17.91 -2.51
CA ALA A 107 -6.44 19.08 -3.27
C ALA A 107 -7.30 20.27 -2.87
N VAL A 108 -6.67 21.40 -2.59
CA VAL A 108 -7.36 22.67 -2.30
C VAL A 108 -6.78 23.73 -3.21
N SER A 109 -7.62 24.35 -4.00
CA SER A 109 -7.23 25.48 -4.83
C SER A 109 -7.44 26.80 -4.08
N GLY A 110 -6.52 27.75 -4.28
CA GLY A 110 -6.59 29.06 -3.63
C GLY A 110 -7.66 29.99 -4.21
N LYS A 111 -7.23 30.97 -5.00
CA LYS A 111 -8.12 32.02 -5.52
C LYS A 111 -8.83 31.65 -6.82
N HIS A 112 -8.35 30.66 -7.55
CA HIS A 112 -8.80 30.30 -8.90
C HIS A 112 -9.11 28.81 -8.96
N ASP A 113 -10.02 28.43 -9.83
CA ASP A 113 -10.28 27.02 -10.13
C ASP A 113 -9.02 26.39 -10.72
N ALA A 114 -8.74 25.16 -10.28
CA ALA A 114 -7.71 24.32 -10.91
C ALA A 114 -8.39 23.25 -11.75
N VAL A 115 -8.25 23.37 -13.06
CA VAL A 115 -8.98 22.56 -14.05
C VAL A 115 -8.07 21.49 -14.63
N ALA A 116 -8.62 20.29 -14.86
CA ALA A 116 -7.92 19.19 -15.51
C ALA A 116 -6.58 18.83 -14.82
N ILE A 117 -6.62 18.69 -13.49
CA ILE A 117 -5.48 18.24 -12.69
C ILE A 117 -5.43 16.71 -12.71
N SER A 118 -4.30 16.15 -13.07
CA SER A 118 -4.05 14.70 -13.08
C SER A 118 -2.90 14.34 -12.15
N LEU A 119 -3.01 13.19 -11.47
CA LEU A 119 -1.92 12.57 -10.73
C LEU A 119 -1.35 11.39 -11.53
N CYS A 120 -0.03 11.34 -11.69
CA CYS A 120 0.64 10.28 -12.44
C CYS A 120 1.80 9.71 -11.65
N SER A 121 1.94 8.39 -11.58
CA SER A 121 3.09 7.69 -11.02
C SER A 121 3.25 6.34 -11.70
N ASP A 122 4.48 5.99 -12.10
CA ASP A 122 4.88 4.68 -12.62
C ASP A 122 3.90 4.04 -13.63
N GLY A 123 3.42 4.85 -14.59
CA GLY A 123 2.47 4.41 -15.62
C GLY A 123 1.00 4.47 -15.22
N HIS A 124 0.69 4.68 -13.95
CA HIS A 124 -0.67 4.93 -13.48
C HIS A 124 -0.98 6.42 -13.56
N THR A 125 -2.11 6.74 -14.16
CA THR A 125 -2.60 8.12 -14.28
C THR A 125 -4.02 8.18 -13.76
N LEU A 126 -4.27 9.08 -12.81
CA LEU A 126 -5.63 9.41 -12.40
C LEU A 126 -6.26 10.32 -13.45
N ASP A 127 -7.53 10.10 -13.74
CA ASP A 127 -8.31 10.96 -14.63
C ASP A 127 -8.29 12.42 -14.16
N GLN A 128 -8.52 13.32 -15.13
CA GLN A 128 -8.51 14.75 -14.90
C GLN A 128 -9.61 15.16 -13.92
N GLN A 129 -9.20 15.82 -12.85
CA GLN A 129 -10.11 16.31 -11.81
C GLN A 129 -10.21 17.84 -11.88
N HIS A 130 -11.39 18.34 -11.53
CA HIS A 130 -11.64 19.75 -11.35
C HIS A 130 -11.64 20.08 -9.84
N VAL A 131 -10.84 21.06 -9.46
CA VAL A 131 -10.74 21.55 -8.07
C VAL A 131 -11.27 22.98 -8.05
N PRO A 132 -12.51 23.23 -7.60
CA PRO A 132 -13.08 24.55 -7.53
C PRO A 132 -12.29 25.47 -6.57
N ALA A 133 -12.33 26.76 -6.82
CA ALA A 133 -11.68 27.76 -5.96
C ALA A 133 -12.21 27.68 -4.53
N ARG A 134 -11.29 27.69 -3.57
CA ARG A 134 -11.58 27.63 -2.12
C ARG A 134 -12.35 26.39 -1.67
N GLN A 135 -12.44 25.37 -2.48
CA GLN A 135 -13.04 24.09 -2.13
C GLN A 135 -11.99 22.98 -2.14
N ALA A 136 -12.28 21.92 -1.40
CA ALA A 136 -11.44 20.73 -1.40
C ALA A 136 -12.00 19.70 -2.39
N ALA A 137 -11.12 19.06 -3.13
CA ALA A 137 -11.43 17.89 -3.96
C ALA A 137 -10.56 16.73 -3.51
N ASP A 138 -11.16 15.57 -3.32
CA ASP A 138 -10.42 14.37 -2.95
C ASP A 138 -10.01 13.62 -4.23
N MET A 139 -8.73 13.24 -4.28
CA MET A 139 -8.09 12.56 -5.42
C MET A 139 -7.44 11.28 -4.91
N THR A 140 -7.68 10.16 -5.58
CA THR A 140 -7.09 8.88 -5.19
C THR A 140 -6.30 8.30 -6.36
N ILE A 141 -5.03 7.99 -6.13
CA ILE A 141 -4.19 7.28 -7.09
C ILE A 141 -3.82 5.90 -6.54
N ALA A 142 -3.97 4.87 -7.35
CA ALA A 142 -3.57 3.52 -7.01
C ALA A 142 -2.14 3.27 -7.51
N LEU A 143 -1.25 2.84 -6.62
CA LEU A 143 0.15 2.59 -6.91
C LEU A 143 0.48 1.11 -6.71
N ALA A 144 1.08 0.47 -7.70
CA ALA A 144 1.47 -0.93 -7.63
C ALA A 144 2.58 -1.15 -6.59
N CYS A 145 2.40 -2.12 -5.71
CA CYS A 145 3.32 -2.45 -4.64
C CYS A 145 3.74 -3.92 -4.76
N HIS A 146 5.00 -4.18 -5.07
CA HIS A 146 5.48 -5.53 -5.36
C HIS A 146 6.11 -6.23 -4.15
N GLN A 147 6.53 -5.48 -3.14
CA GLN A 147 7.23 -6.00 -1.97
C GLN A 147 6.46 -5.67 -0.70
N ARG A 148 6.50 -6.59 0.29
CA ARG A 148 5.94 -6.35 1.62
C ARG A 148 6.72 -5.29 2.40
N GLY A 149 6.11 -4.76 3.42
CA GLY A 149 6.74 -3.80 4.35
C GLY A 149 6.26 -2.37 4.15
N TYR A 150 7.14 -1.42 4.39
CA TYR A 150 6.84 -0.01 4.21
C TYR A 150 7.02 0.42 2.76
N PHE A 151 5.94 0.77 2.09
CA PHE A 151 5.98 1.34 0.75
C PHE A 151 5.83 2.84 0.80
N ARG A 152 6.82 3.55 0.27
CA ARG A 152 6.82 5.01 0.14
C ARG A 152 7.02 5.38 -1.32
N PRO A 153 6.04 6.01 -1.96
CA PRO A 153 6.19 6.43 -3.34
C PRO A 153 7.30 7.49 -3.44
N ASP A 154 8.08 7.35 -4.48
CA ASP A 154 9.24 8.20 -4.66
C ASP A 154 8.83 9.58 -5.15
N ARG A 155 8.01 9.61 -6.19
CA ARG A 155 7.48 10.82 -6.80
C ARG A 155 6.12 10.56 -7.42
N ILE A 156 5.18 11.40 -7.11
CA ILE A 156 3.90 11.47 -7.78
C ILE A 156 3.91 12.77 -8.57
N ARG A 157 3.71 12.69 -9.88
CA ARG A 157 3.66 13.84 -10.76
C ARG A 157 2.26 14.39 -10.78
N VAL A 158 2.13 15.67 -10.53
CA VAL A 158 0.90 16.45 -10.70
C VAL A 158 1.02 17.21 -11.99
N GLU A 159 0.06 17.08 -12.90
CA GLU A 159 0.13 17.74 -14.20
C GLU A 159 -1.21 18.32 -14.64
N THR A 160 -1.13 19.33 -15.48
CA THR A 160 -2.28 19.90 -16.18
C THR A 160 -1.88 20.29 -17.61
N ARG A 161 -2.85 20.20 -18.52
CA ARG A 161 -2.70 20.63 -19.93
C ARG A 161 -3.72 21.70 -20.32
N PHE A 162 -4.46 22.20 -19.33
CA PHE A 162 -5.44 23.26 -19.53
C PHE A 162 -4.75 24.57 -19.93
N PRO A 163 -5.32 25.42 -20.87
CA PRO A 163 -6.64 25.27 -21.49
C PRO A 163 -6.66 24.49 -22.81
N PHE A 164 -5.65 24.62 -23.66
CA PHE A 164 -5.69 24.14 -25.06
C PHE A 164 -4.87 22.87 -25.31
N GLY A 165 -4.24 22.32 -24.29
CA GLY A 165 -3.35 21.17 -24.47
C GLY A 165 -2.03 21.46 -25.19
N LEU A 166 -1.76 22.73 -25.58
CA LEU A 166 -0.53 23.13 -26.24
C LEU A 166 0.68 23.08 -25.30
N LEU A 167 0.44 23.36 -24.04
CA LEU A 167 1.45 23.39 -23.00
C LEU A 167 1.05 22.45 -21.87
N LYS A 168 2.04 21.90 -21.23
CA LYS A 168 1.91 21.04 -20.06
C LYS A 168 2.65 21.67 -18.90
N ALA A 169 1.93 22.01 -17.82
CA ALA A 169 2.54 22.35 -16.54
C ALA A 169 2.53 21.12 -15.64
N TRP A 170 3.61 20.91 -14.91
CA TRP A 170 3.75 19.77 -14.01
C TRP A 170 4.69 20.07 -12.85
N SER A 171 4.49 19.33 -11.79
CA SER A 171 5.33 19.33 -10.61
C SER A 171 5.34 17.94 -9.99
N TRP A 172 6.09 17.76 -8.89
CA TRP A 172 6.11 16.51 -8.14
C TRP A 172 5.69 16.71 -6.69
N VAL A 173 5.08 15.68 -6.15
CA VAL A 173 4.87 15.48 -4.71
C VAL A 173 5.69 14.29 -4.28
N ARG A 174 6.36 14.40 -3.14
CA ARG A 174 7.18 13.35 -2.54
C ARG A 174 6.71 13.09 -1.12
N PRO A 175 5.79 12.15 -0.91
CA PRO A 175 5.27 11.85 0.42
C PRO A 175 6.34 11.41 1.42
N VAL A 176 6.14 11.74 2.68
CA VAL A 176 6.89 11.21 3.83
C VAL A 176 6.20 9.99 4.37
N SER A 177 4.87 10.00 4.42
CA SER A 177 4.07 8.89 4.91
C SER A 177 4.24 7.64 4.05
N CYS A 178 4.27 6.48 4.72
CA CYS A 178 4.42 5.18 4.10
C CYS A 178 3.09 4.42 4.16
N ALA A 179 2.77 3.68 3.11
CA ALA A 179 1.76 2.64 3.13
C ALA A 179 2.35 1.35 3.73
N ILE A 180 1.50 0.51 4.32
CA ILE A 180 1.89 -0.82 4.79
C ILE A 180 1.43 -1.85 3.77
N VAL A 181 2.37 -2.64 3.28
CA VAL A 181 2.14 -3.70 2.31
C VAL A 181 2.27 -5.04 3.01
N TYR A 182 1.18 -5.77 3.10
CA TYR A 182 1.15 -7.10 3.69
C TYR A 182 1.81 -8.14 2.78
N PRO A 183 2.37 -9.21 3.31
CA PRO A 183 2.81 -10.33 2.48
C PRO A 183 1.65 -10.88 1.66
N ARG A 184 1.92 -11.30 0.43
CA ARG A 184 0.89 -11.92 -0.42
C ARG A 184 0.45 -13.24 0.22
N PRO A 185 -0.84 -13.48 0.47
CA PRO A 185 -1.31 -14.72 1.05
C PRO A 185 -1.08 -15.87 0.04
N VAL A 186 -0.38 -16.90 0.50
CA VAL A 186 -0.15 -18.15 -0.25
C VAL A 186 -0.65 -19.28 0.62
N PRO A 187 -1.46 -20.21 0.13
CA PRO A 187 -1.89 -21.37 0.90
C PRO A 187 -0.67 -22.14 1.42
N ALA A 188 -0.62 -22.39 2.72
CA ALA A 188 0.43 -23.23 3.27
C ALA A 188 0.24 -24.67 2.77
N PRO A 189 1.31 -25.38 2.41
CA PRO A 189 1.22 -26.84 2.26
C PRO A 189 0.73 -27.40 3.59
N GLU A 190 -0.05 -28.47 3.56
CA GLU A 190 -0.42 -29.20 4.78
C GLU A 190 0.87 -29.49 5.52
N ALA A 191 1.06 -28.84 6.67
CA ALA A 191 2.23 -29.09 7.48
C ALA A 191 2.20 -30.59 7.85
N PRO A 192 3.25 -31.36 7.57
CA PRO A 192 3.33 -32.69 8.14
C PRO A 192 3.20 -32.46 9.64
N SER A 193 2.23 -33.12 10.26
CA SER A 193 2.03 -33.09 11.70
C SER A 193 3.34 -33.53 12.33
N THR A 194 4.22 -32.59 12.65
CA THR A 194 5.42 -32.89 13.43
C THR A 194 4.92 -33.23 14.82
N VAL A 195 4.67 -34.50 15.01
CA VAL A 195 4.65 -35.09 16.32
C VAL A 195 6.04 -34.79 16.88
N THR A 196 6.14 -33.76 17.68
CA THR A 196 7.33 -33.48 18.46
C THR A 196 7.43 -34.66 19.41
N ASP A 197 8.34 -35.59 19.13
CA ASP A 197 8.71 -36.69 19.97
C ASP A 197 9.48 -36.10 21.19
N GLY A 198 8.74 -35.58 22.12
CA GLY A 198 9.19 -34.91 23.32
C GLY A 198 8.17 -35.19 24.43
N ASP A 199 8.40 -36.29 25.14
CA ASP A 199 8.04 -36.59 26.51
C ASP A 199 6.83 -35.85 27.15
N ASP A 200 5.66 -35.98 26.50
CA ASP A 200 4.38 -35.74 27.14
C ASP A 200 3.34 -36.70 26.57
N GLN A 201 3.07 -37.74 27.33
CA GLN A 201 2.05 -38.76 27.01
C GLN A 201 0.62 -38.25 26.92
N SER A 202 0.41 -36.93 26.84
CA SER A 202 -0.90 -36.29 26.70
C SER A 202 -1.27 -35.84 25.29
N SER A 203 -0.32 -35.76 24.33
CA SER A 203 -0.57 -35.19 23.00
C SER A 203 -0.97 -36.19 21.90
N ALA A 204 -0.84 -37.48 22.15
CA ALA A 204 -1.11 -38.51 21.14
C ALA A 204 -2.59 -38.93 21.01
N ARG A 205 -3.52 -38.20 21.61
CA ARG A 205 -4.96 -38.52 21.59
C ARG A 205 -5.88 -37.52 20.89
N SER A 206 -5.36 -36.54 20.19
CA SER A 206 -6.18 -35.49 19.58
C SER A 206 -6.58 -35.68 18.11
N VAL A 207 -6.42 -36.87 17.54
CA VAL A 207 -6.89 -37.20 16.17
C VAL A 207 -8.27 -37.87 16.13
N GLU A 208 -8.74 -38.39 17.25
CA GLU A 208 -10.15 -38.81 17.37
C GLU A 208 -10.75 -38.02 18.53
N GLY A 209 -11.71 -37.15 18.21
CA GLY A 209 -12.52 -36.33 19.12
C GLY A 209 -12.70 -36.87 20.53
N ASN A 210 -11.70 -36.72 21.38
CA ASN A 210 -11.84 -36.92 22.81
C ASN A 210 -12.25 -35.58 23.41
N ASP A 211 -13.50 -35.26 23.22
CA ASP A 211 -14.21 -34.42 24.13
C ASP A 211 -14.08 -35.03 25.53
N HIS A 212 -13.31 -34.42 26.40
CA HIS A 212 -13.38 -34.72 27.83
C HIS A 212 -14.72 -34.21 28.32
N ALA A 213 -15.76 -35.02 28.14
CA ALA A 213 -17.05 -34.77 28.75
C ALA A 213 -16.90 -35.04 30.24
N ASP A 214 -17.07 -33.99 31.03
CA ASP A 214 -17.22 -34.19 32.47
C ASP A 214 -18.46 -35.04 32.70
N MET A 215 -18.32 -36.20 33.36
CA MET A 215 -19.38 -37.17 33.49
C MET A 215 -20.11 -36.91 34.78
N ARG A 216 -21.34 -36.43 34.70
CA ARG A 216 -22.21 -36.27 35.86
C ARG A 216 -23.37 -37.27 35.87
N PRO A 217 -23.88 -37.62 37.04
CA PRO A 217 -25.10 -38.43 37.14
C PRO A 217 -26.28 -37.75 36.46
N TRP A 218 -27.07 -38.54 35.75
CA TRP A 218 -28.32 -38.08 35.14
C TRP A 218 -29.28 -37.52 36.18
N ARG A 219 -29.96 -36.43 35.85
CA ARG A 219 -31.01 -35.82 36.68
C ARG A 219 -32.29 -35.73 35.91
N GLU A 220 -33.43 -35.78 36.64
CA GLU A 220 -34.77 -35.69 36.04
C GLU A 220 -34.92 -34.32 35.31
N GLY A 221 -35.17 -34.39 33.99
CA GLY A 221 -35.17 -33.21 33.12
C GLY A 221 -34.02 -33.14 32.11
N ASP A 222 -33.00 -33.97 32.22
CA ASP A 222 -31.90 -34.01 31.27
C ASP A 222 -32.31 -34.74 29.97
N PRO A 223 -31.86 -34.25 28.81
CA PRO A 223 -32.22 -34.88 27.54
C PRO A 223 -31.64 -36.28 27.42
N SER A 224 -32.48 -37.25 27.15
CA SER A 224 -32.12 -38.68 27.03
C SER A 224 -31.10 -38.97 25.90
N GLN A 225 -30.98 -38.09 24.92
CA GLN A 225 -30.00 -38.18 23.82
C GLN A 225 -28.55 -38.06 24.30
N ARG A 226 -28.29 -37.43 25.47
CA ARG A 226 -26.96 -37.23 26.03
C ARG A 226 -26.54 -38.34 27.00
N VAL A 227 -27.37 -39.34 27.23
CA VAL A 227 -27.07 -40.48 28.09
C VAL A 227 -26.10 -41.43 27.42
N LEU A 228 -25.00 -41.76 28.13
CA LEU A 228 -24.00 -42.74 27.66
C LEU A 228 -24.55 -44.17 27.83
N TRP A 229 -25.40 -44.61 26.91
CA TRP A 229 -26.07 -45.93 26.94
C TRP A 229 -25.11 -47.12 27.05
N LYS A 230 -23.90 -46.99 26.45
CA LYS A 230 -22.85 -48.02 26.53
C LYS A 230 -22.30 -48.20 27.95
N ARG A 231 -22.28 -47.14 28.72
CA ARG A 231 -21.82 -47.16 30.13
C ARG A 231 -22.96 -47.61 31.06
N TYR A 232 -24.18 -47.15 30.79
CA TYR A 232 -25.34 -47.63 31.50
C TYR A 232 -25.47 -49.16 31.43
N ALA A 233 -25.27 -49.74 30.26
CA ALA A 233 -25.30 -51.21 30.07
C ALA A 233 -24.22 -51.97 30.87
N ARG A 234 -23.13 -51.33 31.24
CA ARG A 234 -22.04 -51.96 32.03
C ARG A 234 -22.12 -51.71 33.52
N SER A 235 -22.53 -50.54 33.95
CA SER A 235 -22.47 -50.09 35.33
C SER A 235 -23.82 -49.92 36.01
N GLY A 236 -24.95 -49.97 35.26
CA GLY A 236 -26.29 -49.72 35.77
C GLY A 236 -26.57 -48.29 36.19
N GLN A 237 -25.61 -47.38 36.04
CA GLN A 237 -25.73 -45.95 36.41
C GLN A 237 -25.96 -45.11 35.17
N MET A 238 -27.02 -44.29 35.16
CA MET A 238 -27.21 -43.29 34.12
C MET A 238 -26.26 -42.12 34.31
N VAL A 239 -25.35 -41.95 33.34
CA VAL A 239 -24.36 -40.86 33.31
C VAL A 239 -24.55 -40.10 32.02
N ILE A 240 -24.58 -38.80 32.12
CA ILE A 240 -24.55 -37.90 30.94
C ILE A 240 -23.15 -37.40 30.71
N ALA A 241 -22.79 -37.29 29.44
CA ALA A 241 -21.66 -36.49 29.02
C ALA A 241 -22.11 -35.02 29.02
N ASP A 242 -21.64 -34.24 29.96
CA ASP A 242 -21.78 -32.79 29.94
C ASP A 242 -20.64 -32.25 29.08
N TRP A 243 -20.96 -31.91 27.88
CA TRP A 243 -20.05 -31.26 26.96
C TRP A 243 -19.97 -29.80 27.40
N GLU A 244 -19.10 -29.49 28.36
CA GLU A 244 -18.61 -28.11 28.41
C GLU A 244 -17.90 -27.90 27.06
N GLY A 245 -18.50 -27.10 26.19
CA GLY A 245 -17.85 -26.74 24.94
C GLY A 245 -16.49 -26.17 25.33
N GLU A 246 -15.42 -26.93 25.08
CA GLU A 246 -14.09 -26.37 25.15
C GLU A 246 -14.12 -25.10 24.34
N GLN A 247 -14.01 -23.96 24.99
CA GLN A 247 -13.52 -22.76 24.36
C GLN A 247 -12.14 -23.17 23.84
N GLY A 248 -12.09 -23.58 22.56
CA GLY A 248 -10.95 -24.25 21.96
C GLY A 248 -9.66 -23.55 22.33
N SER A 249 -8.70 -24.33 22.83
CA SER A 249 -7.38 -23.80 23.18
C SER A 249 -6.91 -22.85 22.10
N PRO A 250 -6.52 -21.61 22.41
CA PRO A 250 -6.19 -20.62 21.41
C PRO A 250 -5.11 -21.17 20.48
N HIS A 251 -5.41 -21.19 19.18
CA HIS A 251 -4.49 -21.72 18.20
C HIS A 251 -3.33 -20.75 17.98
N TRP A 252 -2.09 -21.24 18.15
CA TRP A 252 -0.90 -20.44 17.91
C TRP A 252 -0.38 -20.63 16.49
N LEU A 253 -0.23 -19.53 15.76
CA LEU A 253 0.47 -19.49 14.49
C LEU A 253 1.94 -19.18 14.76
N ASP A 254 2.82 -20.16 14.52
CA ASP A 254 4.24 -20.03 14.82
C ASP A 254 5.05 -19.81 13.55
N PHE A 255 5.95 -18.82 13.60
CA PHE A 255 6.90 -18.53 12.54
C PHE A 255 7.80 -19.73 12.21
N HIS A 256 8.12 -20.57 13.19
CA HIS A 256 8.98 -21.74 13.03
C HIS A 256 8.24 -22.99 12.49
N ALA A 257 6.93 -22.92 12.28
CA ALA A 257 6.15 -24.06 11.77
C ALA A 257 6.59 -24.56 10.37
N PHE A 258 7.34 -23.75 9.63
CA PHE A 258 7.79 -24.06 8.28
C PHE A 258 9.34 -24.04 8.18
N PRO A 259 10.05 -25.07 8.70
CA PRO A 259 11.50 -25.12 8.64
C PRO A 259 12.00 -25.26 7.20
N GLY A 260 13.12 -24.61 6.86
CA GLY A 260 13.73 -24.68 5.54
C GLY A 260 13.05 -23.84 4.44
N VAL A 261 11.96 -23.15 4.75
CA VAL A 261 11.27 -22.25 3.81
C VAL A 261 11.86 -20.84 3.91
N ASP A 262 11.99 -20.18 2.78
CA ASP A 262 12.42 -18.78 2.72
C ASP A 262 11.52 -17.88 3.58
N MET A 263 12.10 -16.83 4.17
CA MET A 263 11.42 -15.93 5.09
C MET A 263 10.16 -15.30 4.48
N ASP A 264 10.23 -14.80 3.25
CA ASP A 264 9.12 -14.13 2.61
C ASP A 264 7.97 -15.09 2.29
N LEU A 265 8.30 -16.31 1.87
CA LEU A 265 7.30 -17.35 1.62
C LEU A 265 6.66 -17.84 2.93
N ARG A 266 7.43 -17.98 4.00
CA ARG A 266 6.93 -18.32 5.33
C ARG A 266 5.93 -17.28 5.85
N LEU A 267 6.25 -16.01 5.70
CA LEU A 267 5.33 -14.92 6.05
C LEU A 267 4.08 -14.91 5.17
N SER A 268 4.19 -15.33 3.91
CA SER A 268 3.05 -15.50 3.01
C SER A 268 2.11 -16.62 3.46
N TYR A 269 2.65 -17.75 3.95
CA TYR A 269 1.87 -18.83 4.54
C TYR A 269 1.16 -18.39 5.82
N LEU A 270 1.88 -17.74 6.73
CA LEU A 270 1.28 -17.19 7.96
C LEU A 270 0.19 -16.15 7.64
N THR A 271 0.38 -15.33 6.61
CA THR A 271 -0.64 -14.37 6.18
C THR A 271 -1.92 -15.08 5.74
N ALA A 272 -1.81 -16.18 4.99
CA ALA A 272 -2.97 -16.97 4.58
C ALA A 272 -3.69 -17.57 5.81
N GLN A 273 -2.95 -18.12 6.76
CA GLN A 273 -3.51 -18.68 8.00
C GLN A 273 -4.18 -17.61 8.86
N VAL A 274 -3.58 -16.43 9.02
CA VAL A 274 -4.20 -15.29 9.74
C VAL A 274 -5.53 -14.90 9.11
N LEU A 275 -5.60 -14.83 7.78
CA LEU A 275 -6.84 -14.48 7.07
C LEU A 275 -7.91 -15.57 7.22
N GLU A 276 -7.52 -16.84 7.17
CA GLU A 276 -8.42 -17.97 7.34
C GLU A 276 -9.00 -18.03 8.75
N ARG A 277 -8.13 -17.89 9.78
CA ARG A 277 -8.55 -17.85 11.18
C ARG A 277 -9.41 -16.62 11.48
N GLY A 278 -9.05 -15.48 10.90
CA GLY A 278 -9.88 -14.27 11.01
C GLY A 278 -11.29 -14.43 10.45
N ARG A 279 -11.46 -15.24 9.38
CA ARG A 279 -12.77 -15.57 8.82
C ARG A 279 -13.57 -16.55 9.69
N SER A 280 -12.90 -17.51 10.31
CA SER A 280 -13.55 -18.49 11.19
C SER A 280 -14.03 -17.88 12.51
N GLY A 281 -13.51 -16.70 12.89
CA GLY A 281 -13.84 -16.05 14.16
C GLY A 281 -13.25 -16.75 15.41
N ALA A 282 -12.45 -17.80 15.24
CA ALA A 282 -11.79 -18.49 16.33
C ALA A 282 -10.62 -17.65 16.90
N PRO A 283 -10.40 -17.67 18.22
CA PRO A 283 -9.26 -16.97 18.82
C PRO A 283 -7.94 -17.61 18.36
N PHE A 284 -6.99 -16.78 17.93
CA PHE A 284 -5.65 -17.22 17.54
C PHE A 284 -4.58 -16.24 17.99
N GLY A 285 -3.41 -16.75 18.33
CA GLY A 285 -2.22 -15.99 18.64
C GLY A 285 -1.19 -16.09 17.51
N LEU A 286 -0.26 -15.15 17.47
CA LEU A 286 0.83 -15.13 16.47
C LEU A 286 2.17 -15.02 17.19
N ASN A 287 3.05 -16.02 16.97
CA ASN A 287 4.41 -16.07 17.49
C ASN A 287 5.40 -15.75 16.37
N LEU A 288 6.09 -14.61 16.51
CA LEU A 288 7.12 -14.14 15.59
C LEU A 288 8.44 -13.95 16.30
N PRO A 289 9.59 -14.03 15.61
CA PRO A 289 10.88 -13.72 16.19
C PRO A 289 10.90 -12.32 16.82
N GLY A 290 11.04 -12.28 18.14
CA GLY A 290 11.08 -11.04 18.91
C GLY A 290 9.73 -10.39 19.22
N GLN A 291 8.61 -10.97 18.80
CA GLN A 291 7.27 -10.43 19.09
C GLN A 291 6.24 -11.56 19.22
N MET A 292 5.53 -11.58 20.33
CA MET A 292 4.39 -12.46 20.54
C MET A 292 3.11 -11.61 20.61
N ILE A 293 2.09 -12.01 19.85
CA ILE A 293 0.76 -11.40 19.86
C ILE A 293 -0.19 -12.39 20.49
N GLU A 294 -0.75 -12.02 21.63
CA GLU A 294 -1.66 -12.87 22.39
C GLU A 294 -2.93 -13.19 21.59
N PRO A 295 -3.53 -14.36 21.87
CA PRO A 295 -4.75 -14.79 21.21
C PRO A 295 -5.90 -13.79 21.43
N ASP A 296 -6.51 -13.39 20.33
CA ASP A 296 -7.66 -12.49 20.30
C ASP A 296 -8.49 -12.78 19.04
N THR A 297 -9.62 -12.11 18.88
CA THR A 297 -10.54 -12.27 17.75
C THR A 297 -10.86 -10.92 17.11
N GLY A 298 -11.43 -10.99 15.93
CA GLY A 298 -11.98 -9.80 15.26
C GLY A 298 -11.02 -9.09 14.32
N PRO A 299 -11.54 -8.11 13.55
CA PRO A 299 -10.80 -7.47 12.46
C PRO A 299 -9.61 -6.63 12.93
N ALA A 300 -9.68 -6.07 14.14
CA ALA A 300 -8.58 -5.30 14.71
C ALA A 300 -7.37 -6.19 15.05
N HIS A 301 -7.61 -7.41 15.54
CA HIS A 301 -6.58 -8.40 15.80
C HIS A 301 -5.92 -8.86 14.50
N VAL A 302 -6.71 -9.23 13.50
CA VAL A 302 -6.22 -9.60 12.16
C VAL A 302 -5.33 -8.50 11.58
N ALA A 303 -5.77 -7.24 11.63
CA ALA A 303 -4.99 -6.10 11.13
C ALA A 303 -3.67 -5.94 11.89
N ARG A 304 -3.65 -6.16 13.21
CA ARG A 304 -2.44 -6.13 14.04
C ARG A 304 -1.46 -7.22 13.63
N CYS A 305 -1.95 -8.45 13.45
CA CYS A 305 -1.13 -9.58 13.00
C CYS A 305 -0.55 -9.33 11.60
N LEU A 306 -1.37 -8.88 10.64
CA LEU A 306 -0.93 -8.57 9.28
C LEU A 306 0.14 -7.46 9.25
N LYS A 307 -0.01 -6.43 10.10
CA LYS A 307 1.01 -5.36 10.23
C LYS A 307 2.32 -5.90 10.76
N SER A 308 2.29 -6.75 11.77
CA SER A 308 3.51 -7.37 12.31
C SER A 308 4.21 -8.27 11.30
N LEU A 309 3.45 -9.06 10.53
CA LEU A 309 4.00 -9.87 9.43
C LEU A 309 4.61 -9.00 8.33
N ALA A 310 3.98 -7.86 8.01
CA ALA A 310 4.48 -6.95 6.97
C ALA A 310 5.84 -6.35 7.32
N VAL A 311 6.05 -5.93 8.57
CA VAL A 311 7.23 -5.17 8.98
C VAL A 311 8.35 -6.03 9.57
N LEU A 312 8.12 -7.34 9.75
CA LEU A 312 9.12 -8.23 10.34
C LEU A 312 10.43 -8.19 9.53
N GLY A 313 11.53 -7.82 10.21
CA GLY A 313 12.87 -7.70 9.59
C GLY A 313 13.04 -6.48 8.67
N ILE A 314 12.10 -5.53 8.66
CA ILE A 314 12.16 -4.33 7.82
C ILE A 314 12.15 -3.09 8.71
N GLU A 315 13.20 -2.27 8.61
CA GLU A 315 13.22 -0.98 9.29
C GLU A 315 12.30 0.04 8.62
N LYS A 316 11.59 0.82 9.42
CA LYS A 316 10.81 1.95 8.90
C LYS A 316 11.75 2.94 8.22
N PRO A 317 11.45 3.37 6.96
CA PRO A 317 12.26 4.36 6.29
C PRO A 317 12.37 5.62 7.11
N ARG A 318 13.59 6.10 7.36
CA ARG A 318 13.82 7.35 8.08
C ARG A 318 13.14 8.52 7.36
N ASP A 319 12.66 9.49 8.11
CA ASP A 319 12.01 10.70 7.59
C ASP A 319 13.01 11.68 6.95
N ASP A 320 14.10 11.15 6.42
CA ASP A 320 15.17 11.95 5.84
C ASP A 320 14.70 12.65 4.56
N SER A 321 14.46 13.94 4.67
CA SER A 321 14.21 14.82 3.53
C SER A 321 15.38 14.87 2.53
N SER A 322 16.54 14.28 2.88
CA SER A 322 17.82 14.33 2.17
C SER A 322 18.32 12.97 1.63
N ALA A 323 17.60 11.85 1.82
CA ALA A 323 18.05 10.57 1.33
C ALA A 323 18.20 10.58 -0.21
N PRO A 324 19.37 10.18 -0.77
CA PRO A 324 19.57 10.16 -2.20
C PRO A 324 18.68 9.09 -2.84
N PHE A 325 17.99 9.50 -3.90
CA PHE A 325 17.20 8.63 -4.76
C PHE A 325 18.08 7.51 -5.36
N GLY A 326 17.67 6.25 -5.21
CA GLY A 326 18.27 5.16 -5.98
C GLY A 326 19.02 4.09 -5.22
N THR A 327 18.97 4.06 -3.90
CA THR A 327 19.33 2.82 -3.21
C THR A 327 18.11 1.90 -3.27
N ARG A 328 18.09 1.00 -4.26
CA ARG A 328 17.28 -0.21 -4.13
C ARG A 328 17.63 -0.75 -2.75
N GLN A 329 16.66 -0.86 -1.87
CA GLN A 329 16.79 -1.70 -0.69
C GLN A 329 16.92 -3.14 -1.22
N THR A 330 18.13 -3.53 -1.59
CA THR A 330 18.53 -4.92 -1.56
C THR A 330 18.40 -5.29 -0.10
N GLY A 331 17.38 -6.10 0.23
CA GLY A 331 17.19 -6.61 1.56
C GLY A 331 18.51 -7.18 2.05
N THR A 332 19.13 -6.48 2.99
CA THR A 332 20.22 -7.03 3.76
C THR A 332 19.57 -8.05 4.67
N THR A 333 19.58 -9.30 4.22
CA THR A 333 19.36 -10.45 5.08
C THR A 333 20.44 -10.36 6.15
N GLN A 334 20.13 -9.82 7.33
CA GLN A 334 20.98 -10.02 8.48
C GLN A 334 20.90 -11.53 8.80
N GLU A 335 21.94 -12.24 8.46
CA GLU A 335 22.24 -13.54 9.05
C GLU A 335 22.26 -13.37 10.57
N PHE A 336 21.23 -13.91 11.21
CA PHE A 336 21.28 -14.15 12.65
C PHE A 336 22.36 -15.20 12.87
N ALA A 337 23.53 -14.76 13.34
CA ALA A 337 24.57 -15.63 13.82
C ALA A 337 23.99 -16.47 14.97
N VAL A 338 23.77 -17.74 14.69
CA VAL A 338 23.57 -18.77 15.71
C VAL A 338 24.90 -18.85 16.45
N GLY A 339 24.94 -18.33 17.67
CA GLY A 339 26.07 -18.51 18.57
C GLY A 339 26.14 -19.97 18.97
N GLU A 340 27.04 -20.71 18.37
CA GLU A 340 27.59 -21.93 18.96
C GLU A 340 28.44 -21.50 20.16
N SER A 341 27.95 -21.82 21.36
CA SER A 341 28.79 -21.89 22.54
C SER A 341 29.06 -23.36 22.83
N GLY A 342 30.34 -23.72 22.69
CA GLY A 342 30.93 -24.99 23.08
C GLY A 342 30.83 -25.29 24.58
#